data_7a9bff8fd016d6c542f2058b83b295a6
#
_entry.id   7a9bff8fd016d6c542f2058b83b295a6
#
_cell.length_a   1.000
_cell.length_b   1.000
_cell.length_c   1.000
_cell.angle_alpha   90.00
_cell.angle_beta   90.00
_cell.angle_gamma   90.00
#
_symmetry.space_group_name_H-M   'P 1'
#
loop_
_entity.id
_entity.type
_entity.pdbx_description
1 polymer ?
#
loop_
_entity_poly.entity_id
_entity_poly.type
_entity_poly.pdbx_seq_one_letter_code
_entity_poly.pdbx_strand_id
1 'polypeptide(L)'
;MVPDSDKKKLVILGAGSHGLEVLSIVDDINRESNRYEVLGFLDDDKNKHQKEVGGVPVIGSLKSIEDFPDVYLITAIQGIDNFWKIEEILKDVCKDAKRFTTLIHPSASVSQRSQIGFDCIIFPHVTIGVNVRVGNHINILPNSVINHDSQIGDYSILTSGICVSGRVSLGKRCYLGSGTKIIQNIQIGEQCLTGIGSVVLNNLPNNSVVAGSPARFLRKTVAND
;
A
#
# COMPACT_ATOMS: atom_id res chain seq x y z
N MET A 1 -9.36 24.92 -10.90
CA MET A 1 -9.52 23.64 -11.61
C MET A 1 -8.32 23.47 -12.53
N VAL A 2 -7.62 22.33 -12.47
CA VAL A 2 -6.54 21.98 -13.41
C VAL A 2 -7.21 21.80 -14.78
N PRO A 3 -6.68 22.39 -15.87
CA PRO A 3 -7.19 22.12 -17.22
C PRO A 3 -7.12 20.62 -17.52
N ASP A 4 -8.05 20.11 -18.31
CA ASP A 4 -8.08 18.67 -18.67
C ASP A 4 -6.80 18.20 -19.40
N SER A 5 -6.10 19.11 -20.08
CA SER A 5 -4.80 18.86 -20.74
C SER A 5 -3.66 18.52 -19.76
N ASP A 6 -3.79 18.85 -18.49
CA ASP A 6 -2.71 18.76 -17.49
C ASP A 6 -2.92 17.63 -16.47
N LYS A 7 -3.98 16.84 -16.65
CA LYS A 7 -4.23 15.66 -15.79
C LYS A 7 -3.17 14.59 -16.04
N LYS A 8 -2.75 13.96 -14.95
CA LYS A 8 -1.90 12.77 -15.01
C LYS A 8 -2.72 11.57 -15.45
N LYS A 9 -2.40 10.98 -16.58
CA LYS A 9 -2.98 9.71 -17.02
C LYS A 9 -2.54 8.60 -16.08
N LEU A 10 -3.48 7.87 -15.52
CA LEU A 10 -3.26 6.86 -14.49
C LEU A 10 -3.80 5.50 -14.93
N VAL A 11 -3.01 4.46 -14.72
CA VAL A 11 -3.42 3.06 -14.84
C VAL A 11 -3.29 2.40 -13.47
N ILE A 12 -4.34 1.68 -13.06
CA ILE A 12 -4.38 0.95 -11.79
C ILE A 12 -4.02 -0.52 -12.06
N LEU A 13 -3.01 -1.03 -11.37
CA LEU A 13 -2.58 -2.42 -11.48
C LEU A 13 -3.36 -3.29 -10.50
N GLY A 14 -4.30 -4.08 -11.02
CA GLY A 14 -5.21 -4.93 -10.26
C GLY A 14 -6.66 -4.40 -10.29
N ALA A 15 -7.56 -5.21 -10.87
CA ALA A 15 -9.00 -4.93 -11.02
C ALA A 15 -9.85 -5.77 -10.02
N GLY A 16 -9.37 -5.91 -8.80
CA GLY A 16 -10.08 -6.53 -7.68
C GLY A 16 -10.80 -5.51 -6.80
N SER A 17 -11.33 -5.96 -5.65
CA SER A 17 -11.98 -5.08 -4.68
C SER A 17 -11.06 -3.97 -4.21
N HIS A 18 -9.76 -4.26 -4.00
CA HIS A 18 -8.79 -3.27 -3.62
C HIS A 18 -8.55 -2.23 -4.74
N GLY A 19 -8.57 -2.66 -6.02
CA GLY A 19 -8.52 -1.74 -7.16
C GLY A 19 -9.70 -0.76 -7.17
N LEU A 20 -10.91 -1.23 -6.82
CA LEU A 20 -12.09 -0.38 -6.69
C LEU A 20 -11.96 0.62 -5.51
N GLU A 21 -11.38 0.21 -4.38
CA GLU A 21 -11.06 1.12 -3.28
C GLU A 21 -10.05 2.21 -3.71
N VAL A 22 -9.02 1.82 -4.47
CA VAL A 22 -8.04 2.76 -5.02
C VAL A 22 -8.69 3.75 -5.99
N LEU A 23 -9.60 3.30 -6.85
CA LEU A 23 -10.38 4.16 -7.73
C LEU A 23 -11.19 5.19 -6.92
N SER A 24 -11.84 4.76 -5.83
CA SER A 24 -12.56 5.68 -4.95
C SER A 24 -11.66 6.77 -4.34
N ILE A 25 -10.41 6.42 -3.98
CA ILE A 25 -9.43 7.42 -3.51
C ILE A 25 -9.08 8.41 -4.62
N VAL A 26 -8.91 7.95 -5.85
CA VAL A 26 -8.67 8.83 -7.01
C VAL A 26 -9.84 9.77 -7.23
N ASP A 27 -11.08 9.29 -7.10
CA ASP A 27 -12.29 10.10 -7.22
C ASP A 27 -12.33 11.19 -6.14
N ASP A 28 -11.97 10.85 -4.89
CA ASP A 28 -11.91 11.81 -3.79
C ASP A 28 -10.82 12.88 -4.01
N ILE A 29 -9.64 12.48 -4.48
CA ILE A 29 -8.57 13.41 -4.87
C ILE A 29 -9.03 14.31 -6.01
N ASN A 30 -9.73 13.77 -7.00
CA ASN A 30 -10.18 14.52 -8.17
C ASN A 30 -11.30 15.51 -7.84
N ARG A 31 -12.15 15.24 -6.85
CA ARG A 31 -13.13 16.24 -6.37
C ARG A 31 -12.47 17.51 -5.85
N GLU A 32 -11.30 17.42 -5.25
CA GLU A 32 -10.56 18.56 -4.72
C GLU A 32 -9.63 19.21 -5.74
N SER A 33 -8.92 18.41 -6.54
CA SER A 33 -7.80 18.91 -7.34
C SER A 33 -7.85 18.56 -8.83
N ASN A 34 -8.81 17.72 -9.29
CA ASN A 34 -8.96 17.27 -10.67
C ASN A 34 -7.64 16.78 -11.32
N ARG A 35 -6.88 15.97 -10.58
CA ARG A 35 -5.47 15.69 -10.83
C ARG A 35 -5.23 14.51 -11.77
N TYR A 36 -6.10 13.52 -11.79
CA TYR A 36 -5.90 12.26 -12.49
C TYR A 36 -6.98 11.99 -13.53
N GLU A 37 -6.57 11.41 -14.66
CA GLU A 37 -7.42 10.76 -15.65
C GLU A 37 -7.15 9.26 -15.56
N VAL A 38 -8.10 8.46 -15.05
CA VAL A 38 -7.95 7.01 -14.98
C VAL A 38 -8.28 6.41 -16.34
N LEU A 39 -7.29 5.83 -17.01
CA LEU A 39 -7.45 5.21 -18.32
C LEU A 39 -8.04 3.80 -18.23
N GLY A 40 -7.73 3.07 -17.16
CA GLY A 40 -8.18 1.70 -16.99
C GLY A 40 -7.45 0.94 -15.90
N PHE A 41 -7.85 -0.32 -15.76
CA PHE A 41 -7.18 -1.31 -14.95
C PHE A 41 -6.38 -2.27 -15.81
N LEU A 42 -5.26 -2.78 -15.30
CA LEU A 42 -4.57 -3.95 -15.83
C LEU A 42 -4.69 -5.09 -14.81
N ASP A 43 -5.10 -6.29 -15.26
CA ASP A 43 -5.28 -7.47 -14.43
C ASP A 43 -5.01 -8.73 -15.25
N ASP A 44 -4.29 -9.70 -14.68
CA ASP A 44 -3.96 -10.94 -15.39
C ASP A 44 -5.12 -11.95 -15.46
N ASP A 45 -6.20 -11.73 -14.71
CA ASP A 45 -7.42 -12.51 -14.83
C ASP A 45 -8.16 -12.16 -16.13
N LYS A 46 -8.02 -13.03 -17.13
CA LYS A 46 -8.67 -12.87 -18.46
C LYS A 46 -10.19 -12.75 -18.38
N ASN A 47 -10.82 -13.26 -17.34
CA ASN A 47 -12.27 -13.15 -17.18
C ASN A 47 -12.74 -11.72 -16.87
N LYS A 48 -11.82 -10.84 -16.48
CA LYS A 48 -12.09 -9.43 -16.22
C LYS A 48 -11.86 -8.54 -17.44
N HIS A 49 -11.09 -9.01 -18.44
CA HIS A 49 -10.79 -8.23 -19.64
C HIS A 49 -12.09 -7.83 -20.36
N GLN A 50 -12.10 -6.61 -20.91
CA GLN A 50 -13.26 -6.00 -21.60
C GLN A 50 -14.50 -5.80 -20.68
N LYS A 51 -14.33 -5.95 -19.39
CA LYS A 51 -15.34 -5.58 -18.38
C LYS A 51 -14.96 -4.27 -17.71
N GLU A 52 -15.89 -3.69 -17.00
CA GLU A 52 -15.67 -2.49 -16.21
C GLU A 52 -15.67 -2.82 -14.71
N VAL A 53 -14.84 -2.08 -13.98
CA VAL A 53 -14.79 -2.06 -12.52
C VAL A 53 -15.04 -0.63 -12.08
N GLY A 54 -16.19 -0.38 -11.41
CA GLY A 54 -16.58 0.98 -11.04
C GLY A 54 -16.75 1.94 -12.22
N GLY A 55 -17.17 1.45 -13.40
CA GLY A 55 -17.31 2.26 -14.61
C GLY A 55 -16.02 2.54 -15.36
N VAL A 56 -14.89 1.91 -14.96
CA VAL A 56 -13.58 2.05 -15.60
C VAL A 56 -13.17 0.72 -16.24
N PRO A 57 -12.73 0.69 -17.52
CA PRO A 57 -12.46 -0.55 -18.22
C PRO A 57 -11.23 -1.29 -17.71
N VAL A 58 -11.25 -2.63 -17.81
CA VAL A 58 -10.06 -3.47 -17.70
C VAL A 58 -9.43 -3.59 -19.09
N ILE A 59 -8.33 -2.85 -19.31
CA ILE A 59 -7.73 -2.62 -20.66
C ILE A 59 -6.70 -3.67 -21.06
N GLY A 60 -6.38 -4.65 -20.21
CA GLY A 60 -5.47 -5.74 -20.54
C GLY A 60 -4.85 -6.43 -19.33
N SER A 61 -3.83 -7.24 -19.59
CA SER A 61 -3.00 -7.87 -18.56
C SER A 61 -1.93 -6.92 -18.01
N LEU A 62 -1.28 -7.26 -16.92
CA LEU A 62 -0.17 -6.47 -16.37
C LEU A 62 0.95 -6.23 -17.40
N LYS A 63 1.20 -7.19 -18.29
CA LYS A 63 2.20 -7.06 -19.37
C LYS A 63 1.85 -6.01 -20.41
N SER A 64 0.55 -5.68 -20.58
CA SER A 64 0.10 -4.64 -21.51
C SER A 64 0.56 -3.23 -21.10
N ILE A 65 1.25 -3.08 -19.97
CA ILE A 65 1.82 -1.80 -19.53
C ILE A 65 2.83 -1.23 -20.52
N GLU A 66 3.43 -2.07 -21.36
CA GLU A 66 4.36 -1.65 -22.42
C GLU A 66 3.65 -0.84 -23.51
N ASP A 67 2.35 -1.06 -23.70
CA ASP A 67 1.51 -0.32 -24.66
C ASP A 67 1.19 1.11 -24.18
N PHE A 68 1.48 1.42 -22.91
CA PHE A 68 1.18 2.68 -22.25
C PHE A 68 2.43 3.35 -21.67
N PRO A 69 3.40 3.81 -22.48
CA PRO A 69 4.69 4.31 -21.97
C PRO A 69 4.57 5.60 -21.11
N ASP A 70 3.59 6.46 -21.44
CA ASP A 70 3.46 7.81 -20.88
C ASP A 70 2.38 7.92 -19.79
N VAL A 71 2.13 6.83 -19.05
CA VAL A 71 1.15 6.84 -17.95
C VAL A 71 1.81 6.65 -16.59
N TYR A 72 1.18 7.20 -15.58
CA TYR A 72 1.48 6.89 -14.18
C TYR A 72 0.81 5.58 -13.77
N LEU A 73 1.41 4.90 -12.81
CA LEU A 73 0.97 3.61 -12.29
C LEU A 73 0.69 3.72 -10.80
N ILE A 74 -0.28 2.94 -10.34
CA ILE A 74 -0.53 2.68 -8.91
C ILE A 74 -0.88 1.22 -8.71
N THR A 75 -0.26 0.60 -7.69
CA THR A 75 -0.39 -0.85 -7.45
C THR A 75 -1.55 -1.16 -6.51
N ALA A 76 -2.51 -1.96 -6.99
CA ALA A 76 -3.64 -2.47 -6.23
C ALA A 76 -3.73 -4.02 -6.21
N ILE A 77 -2.60 -4.71 -6.47
CA ILE A 77 -2.53 -6.18 -6.48
C ILE A 77 -2.00 -6.79 -5.18
N GLN A 78 -1.69 -5.96 -4.18
CA GLN A 78 -1.19 -6.41 -2.89
C GLN A 78 -2.30 -7.00 -2.01
N GLY A 79 -1.99 -8.09 -1.31
CA GLY A 79 -2.90 -8.71 -0.35
C GLY A 79 -2.20 -9.69 0.58
N ILE A 80 -2.96 -10.30 1.50
CA ILE A 80 -2.45 -11.28 2.45
C ILE A 80 -1.83 -12.51 1.76
N ASP A 81 -2.31 -12.85 0.57
CA ASP A 81 -1.90 -14.06 -0.16
C ASP A 81 -0.65 -13.85 -1.03
N ASN A 82 -0.13 -12.61 -1.10
CA ASN A 82 1.01 -12.30 -1.97
C ASN A 82 1.98 -11.23 -1.44
N PHE A 83 1.76 -10.69 -0.23
CA PHE A 83 2.57 -9.60 0.31
C PHE A 83 4.08 -9.91 0.32
N TRP A 84 4.48 -11.17 0.46
CA TRP A 84 5.87 -11.59 0.45
C TRP A 84 6.47 -11.71 -0.96
N LYS A 85 5.63 -11.81 -2.02
CA LYS A 85 6.03 -11.95 -3.44
C LYS A 85 5.86 -10.69 -4.26
N ILE A 86 5.25 -9.65 -3.70
CA ILE A 86 4.86 -8.46 -4.47
C ILE A 86 6.06 -7.76 -5.13
N GLU A 87 7.21 -7.78 -4.48
CA GLU A 87 8.44 -7.23 -5.02
C GLU A 87 8.86 -7.92 -6.34
N GLU A 88 8.73 -9.25 -6.41
CA GLU A 88 9.04 -10.05 -7.59
C GLU A 88 8.04 -9.74 -8.72
N ILE A 89 6.74 -9.74 -8.39
CA ILE A 89 5.67 -9.42 -9.34
C ILE A 89 5.90 -8.04 -9.98
N LEU A 90 6.19 -7.03 -9.19
CA LEU A 90 6.35 -5.67 -9.70
C LEU A 90 7.62 -5.46 -10.51
N LYS A 91 8.71 -6.17 -10.21
CA LYS A 91 9.94 -6.14 -11.03
C LYS A 91 9.69 -6.63 -12.46
N ASP A 92 8.77 -7.56 -12.64
CA ASP A 92 8.40 -8.08 -13.96
C ASP A 92 7.41 -7.17 -14.70
N VAL A 93 6.67 -6.33 -13.96
CA VAL A 93 5.68 -5.41 -14.55
C VAL A 93 6.32 -4.12 -15.04
N CYS A 94 7.06 -3.42 -14.19
CA CYS A 94 7.66 -2.14 -14.55
C CYS A 94 8.95 -1.87 -13.76
N LYS A 95 10.05 -1.66 -14.47
CA LYS A 95 11.36 -1.35 -13.87
C LYS A 95 11.58 0.15 -13.62
N ASP A 96 10.82 1.01 -14.27
CA ASP A 96 10.97 2.46 -14.08
C ASP A 96 10.13 2.95 -12.90
N ALA A 97 10.80 3.13 -11.78
CA ALA A 97 10.19 3.65 -10.55
C ALA A 97 9.52 5.03 -10.71
N LYS A 98 9.96 5.84 -11.70
CA LYS A 98 9.41 7.19 -11.94
C LYS A 98 7.98 7.15 -12.47
N ARG A 99 7.56 6.03 -13.01
CA ARG A 99 6.19 5.83 -13.48
C ARG A 99 5.20 5.64 -12.34
N PHE A 100 5.65 5.21 -11.17
CA PHE A 100 4.74 5.00 -10.05
C PHE A 100 4.42 6.32 -9.33
N THR A 101 3.14 6.57 -9.13
CA THR A 101 2.66 7.71 -8.34
C THR A 101 2.26 7.28 -6.95
N THR A 102 2.20 8.23 -6.02
CA THR A 102 1.66 8.02 -4.67
C THR A 102 0.34 8.73 -4.53
N LEU A 103 -0.66 8.03 -4.01
CA LEU A 103 -1.99 8.57 -3.72
C LEU A 103 -2.11 8.83 -2.23
N ILE A 104 -2.45 10.07 -1.88
CA ILE A 104 -2.72 10.48 -0.50
C ILE A 104 -4.15 11.02 -0.47
N HIS A 105 -5.03 10.33 0.27
CA HIS A 105 -6.41 10.78 0.41
C HIS A 105 -6.48 12.16 1.07
N PRO A 106 -7.34 13.07 0.62
CA PRO A 106 -7.42 14.43 1.15
C PRO A 106 -7.64 14.53 2.66
N SER A 107 -8.34 13.57 3.27
CA SER A 107 -8.54 13.52 4.72
C SER A 107 -7.37 12.92 5.52
N ALA A 108 -6.30 12.47 4.86
CA ALA A 108 -5.10 12.00 5.56
C ALA A 108 -4.29 13.18 6.11
N SER A 109 -3.80 13.05 7.34
CA SER A 109 -2.93 14.04 7.98
C SER A 109 -1.48 13.58 7.91
N VAL A 110 -0.69 14.19 7.05
CA VAL A 110 0.72 13.84 6.83
C VAL A 110 1.61 14.99 7.25
N SER A 111 2.53 14.74 8.19
CA SER A 111 3.51 15.74 8.62
C SER A 111 4.42 16.14 7.45
N GLN A 112 4.63 17.44 7.25
CA GLN A 112 5.58 17.95 6.25
C GLN A 112 7.04 17.55 6.52
N ARG A 113 7.34 17.05 7.73
CA ARG A 113 8.67 16.57 8.11
C ARG A 113 8.82 15.04 7.93
N SER A 114 7.80 14.36 7.40
CA SER A 114 7.86 12.95 7.04
C SER A 114 8.23 12.78 5.56
N GLN A 115 8.66 11.58 5.21
CA GLN A 115 9.01 11.20 3.85
C GLN A 115 8.16 10.00 3.45
N ILE A 116 7.53 10.07 2.28
CA ILE A 116 6.77 8.96 1.70
C ILE A 116 7.37 8.64 0.34
N GLY A 117 7.64 7.37 0.10
CA GLY A 117 8.17 6.87 -1.16
C GLY A 117 7.15 6.89 -2.29
N PHE A 118 7.46 6.22 -3.37
CA PHE A 118 6.58 6.07 -4.52
C PHE A 118 5.68 4.84 -4.40
N ASP A 119 4.61 4.80 -5.20
CA ASP A 119 3.61 3.73 -5.22
C ASP A 119 3.00 3.45 -3.83
N CYS A 120 2.79 4.51 -3.06
CA CYS A 120 2.13 4.40 -1.77
C CYS A 120 0.67 4.82 -1.89
N ILE A 121 -0.20 4.14 -1.15
CA ILE A 121 -1.62 4.49 -1.03
C ILE A 121 -1.91 4.80 0.43
N ILE A 122 -2.16 6.06 0.71
CA ILE A 122 -2.50 6.57 2.05
C ILE A 122 -3.99 6.83 2.08
N PHE A 123 -4.70 5.97 2.75
CA PHE A 123 -6.16 5.93 2.82
C PHE A 123 -6.77 7.03 3.70
N PRO A 124 -8.12 7.17 3.71
CA PRO A 124 -8.80 8.15 4.54
C PRO A 124 -8.41 8.07 6.03
N HIS A 125 -8.30 9.24 6.65
CA HIS A 125 -8.06 9.39 8.10
C HIS A 125 -6.77 8.72 8.62
N VAL A 126 -5.81 8.45 7.75
CA VAL A 126 -4.47 8.04 8.16
C VAL A 126 -3.72 9.24 8.73
N THR A 127 -3.02 9.03 9.85
CA THR A 127 -2.14 10.05 10.42
C THR A 127 -0.69 9.59 10.35
N ILE A 128 0.19 10.39 9.72
CA ILE A 128 1.63 10.16 9.65
C ILE A 128 2.35 11.29 10.40
N GLY A 129 2.99 10.93 11.50
CA GLY A 129 3.66 11.83 12.44
C GLY A 129 4.98 12.40 11.92
N VAL A 130 5.64 13.18 12.79
CA VAL A 130 6.90 13.87 12.49
C VAL A 130 8.05 12.88 12.32
N ASN A 131 8.95 13.13 11.36
CA ASN A 131 10.15 12.35 11.05
C ASN A 131 9.86 10.87 10.70
N VAL A 132 8.63 10.55 10.30
CA VAL A 132 8.30 9.20 9.80
C VAL A 132 8.88 9.01 8.39
N ARG A 133 9.42 7.83 8.14
CA ARG A 133 9.86 7.40 6.81
C ARG A 133 9.00 6.23 6.35
N VAL A 134 8.24 6.44 5.31
CA VAL A 134 7.46 5.41 4.62
C VAL A 134 8.21 5.05 3.35
N GLY A 135 8.54 3.78 3.17
CA GLY A 135 9.23 3.27 1.98
C GLY A 135 8.35 3.29 0.73
N ASN A 136 8.61 2.39 -0.20
CA ASN A 136 7.92 2.32 -1.50
C ASN A 136 6.92 1.17 -1.54
N HIS A 137 5.91 1.28 -2.42
CA HIS A 137 4.90 0.24 -2.62
C HIS A 137 4.16 -0.13 -1.33
N ILE A 138 3.70 0.87 -0.58
CA ILE A 138 3.08 0.67 0.74
C ILE A 138 1.61 1.07 0.72
N ASN A 139 0.77 0.21 1.30
CA ASN A 139 -0.63 0.53 1.56
C ASN A 139 -0.82 0.77 3.06
N ILE A 140 -1.34 1.95 3.41
CA ILE A 140 -1.77 2.27 4.78
C ILE A 140 -3.26 2.52 4.75
N LEU A 141 -4.03 1.53 5.23
CA LEU A 141 -5.48 1.51 5.16
C LEU A 141 -6.13 2.44 6.22
N PRO A 142 -7.43 2.73 6.12
CA PRO A 142 -8.10 3.78 6.89
C PRO A 142 -7.89 3.73 8.41
N ASN A 143 -7.92 4.91 9.04
CA ASN A 143 -7.85 5.09 10.49
C ASN A 143 -6.56 4.57 11.14
N SER A 144 -5.47 4.46 10.38
CA SER A 144 -4.17 4.06 10.91
C SER A 144 -3.34 5.25 11.34
N VAL A 145 -2.54 5.07 12.39
CA VAL A 145 -1.67 6.12 12.96
C VAL A 145 -0.23 5.61 13.03
N ILE A 146 0.68 6.35 12.40
CA ILE A 146 2.12 6.09 12.45
C ILE A 146 2.77 7.25 13.21
N ASN A 147 3.26 6.97 14.42
CA ASN A 147 3.84 8.00 15.27
C ASN A 147 5.30 8.31 14.92
N HIS A 148 5.79 9.39 15.52
CA HIS A 148 7.07 10.05 15.26
C HIS A 148 8.27 9.10 15.20
N ASP A 149 9.26 9.43 14.36
CA ASP A 149 10.55 8.77 14.24
C ASP A 149 10.48 7.29 13.83
N SER A 150 9.33 6.84 13.30
CA SER A 150 9.13 5.46 12.86
C SER A 150 9.48 5.26 11.41
N GLN A 151 9.85 4.03 11.03
CA GLN A 151 10.21 3.63 9.68
C GLN A 151 9.36 2.45 9.24
N ILE A 152 8.80 2.55 8.04
CA ILE A 152 7.99 1.49 7.42
C ILE A 152 8.72 1.01 6.17
N GLY A 153 9.11 -0.26 6.16
CA GLY A 153 9.86 -0.87 5.05
C GLY A 153 9.00 -1.14 3.82
N ASP A 154 9.64 -1.15 2.65
CA ASP A 154 9.00 -1.30 1.34
C ASP A 154 8.06 -2.51 1.27
N TYR A 155 7.06 -2.44 0.39
CA TYR A 155 6.12 -3.52 0.09
C TYR A 155 5.27 -3.98 1.28
N SER A 156 5.12 -3.13 2.30
CA SER A 156 4.33 -3.48 3.49
C SER A 156 2.88 -3.02 3.38
N ILE A 157 2.00 -3.78 4.01
CA ILE A 157 0.57 -3.49 4.08
C ILE A 157 0.21 -3.29 5.56
N LEU A 158 -0.23 -2.09 5.88
CA LEU A 158 -0.80 -1.76 7.17
C LEU A 158 -2.31 -1.68 6.99
N THR A 159 -3.04 -2.70 7.44
CA THR A 159 -4.49 -2.71 7.27
C THR A 159 -5.19 -1.72 8.19
N SER A 160 -6.52 -1.69 8.22
CA SER A 160 -7.25 -0.61 8.90
C SER A 160 -7.02 -0.56 10.41
N GLY A 161 -6.95 0.65 10.96
CA GLY A 161 -6.89 0.89 12.41
C GLY A 161 -5.57 0.48 13.07
N ILE A 162 -4.48 0.46 12.33
CA ILE A 162 -3.14 0.17 12.87
C ILE A 162 -2.66 1.33 13.74
N CYS A 163 -2.05 1.02 14.88
CA CYS A 163 -1.36 2.00 15.71
C CYS A 163 0.12 1.62 15.86
N VAL A 164 0.99 2.31 15.16
CA VAL A 164 2.45 2.22 15.32
C VAL A 164 2.90 3.34 16.26
N SER A 165 3.39 2.98 17.44
CA SER A 165 3.94 3.97 18.39
C SER A 165 5.27 4.56 17.91
N GLY A 166 5.82 5.52 18.66
CA GLY A 166 7.03 6.22 18.25
C GLY A 166 8.28 5.31 18.19
N ARG A 167 9.20 5.61 17.27
CA ARG A 167 10.50 4.95 17.11
C ARG A 167 10.41 3.44 16.87
N VAL A 168 9.42 3.03 16.08
CA VAL A 168 9.28 1.64 15.59
C VAL A 168 9.96 1.51 14.23
N SER A 169 10.73 0.44 14.06
CA SER A 169 11.28 0.04 12.76
C SER A 169 10.53 -1.20 12.27
N LEU A 170 9.78 -1.07 11.19
CA LEU A 170 9.11 -2.17 10.49
C LEU A 170 9.91 -2.54 9.25
N GLY A 171 10.29 -3.81 9.14
CA GLY A 171 10.99 -4.34 7.97
C GLY A 171 10.14 -4.37 6.71
N LYS A 172 10.73 -4.83 5.61
CA LYS A 172 10.06 -4.94 4.31
C LYS A 172 9.04 -6.09 4.29
N ARG A 173 8.06 -5.97 3.37
CA ARG A 173 7.11 -7.07 3.10
C ARG A 173 6.40 -7.56 4.35
N CYS A 174 5.97 -6.63 5.20
CA CYS A 174 5.16 -6.96 6.37
C CYS A 174 3.67 -6.79 6.09
N TYR A 175 2.86 -7.63 6.72
CA TYR A 175 1.40 -7.53 6.72
C TYR A 175 0.90 -7.35 8.15
N LEU A 176 0.40 -6.17 8.47
CA LEU A 176 -0.18 -5.89 9.79
C LEU A 176 -1.70 -6.03 9.70
N GLY A 177 -2.23 -7.05 10.40
CA GLY A 177 -3.68 -7.29 10.47
C GLY A 177 -4.42 -6.18 11.20
N SER A 178 -5.66 -5.89 10.80
CA SER A 178 -6.47 -4.76 11.27
C SER A 178 -6.48 -4.63 12.80
N GLY A 179 -6.36 -3.40 13.28
CA GLY A 179 -6.35 -3.10 14.72
C GLY A 179 -5.05 -3.49 15.44
N THR A 180 -4.00 -3.90 14.74
CA THR A 180 -2.69 -4.17 15.37
C THR A 180 -2.15 -2.92 16.05
N LYS A 181 -1.66 -3.07 17.28
CA LYS A 181 -1.00 -2.03 18.08
C LYS A 181 0.43 -2.44 18.38
N ILE A 182 1.38 -1.53 18.12
CA ILE A 182 2.81 -1.79 18.28
C ILE A 182 3.37 -0.80 19.30
N ILE A 183 4.00 -1.30 20.35
CA ILE A 183 4.63 -0.46 21.38
C ILE A 183 5.85 0.27 20.81
N GLN A 184 6.21 1.40 21.42
CA GLN A 184 7.37 2.20 21.01
C GLN A 184 8.73 1.47 21.17
N ASN A 185 9.73 1.92 20.42
CA ASN A 185 11.14 1.52 20.53
C ASN A 185 11.40 0.04 20.18
N ILE A 186 10.58 -0.59 19.35
CA ILE A 186 10.81 -1.98 18.94
C ILE A 186 11.10 -2.09 17.45
N GLN A 187 11.68 -3.23 17.09
CA GLN A 187 11.97 -3.63 15.72
C GLN A 187 11.12 -4.83 15.33
N ILE A 188 10.49 -4.73 14.19
CA ILE A 188 9.77 -5.83 13.54
C ILE A 188 10.57 -6.18 12.28
N GLY A 189 11.01 -7.42 12.19
CA GLY A 189 11.80 -7.92 11.07
C GLY A 189 11.01 -7.94 9.76
N GLU A 190 11.68 -8.39 8.70
CA GLU A 190 11.07 -8.52 7.36
C GLU A 190 10.09 -9.69 7.30
N GLN A 191 9.11 -9.61 6.38
CA GLN A 191 8.12 -10.65 6.11
C GLN A 191 7.32 -11.10 7.34
N CYS A 192 7.10 -10.19 8.28
CA CYS A 192 6.28 -10.48 9.44
C CYS A 192 4.78 -10.28 9.14
N LEU A 193 3.96 -11.13 9.76
CA LEU A 193 2.51 -11.01 9.72
C LEU A 193 1.96 -10.92 11.15
N THR A 194 1.11 -9.95 11.40
CA THR A 194 0.34 -9.87 12.66
C THR A 194 -1.10 -10.23 12.40
N GLY A 195 -1.69 -11.07 13.24
CA GLY A 195 -3.12 -11.33 13.23
C GLY A 195 -3.94 -10.10 13.63
N ILE A 196 -5.24 -10.09 13.30
CA ILE A 196 -6.18 -9.01 13.64
C ILE A 196 -6.16 -8.75 15.15
N GLY A 197 -6.16 -7.47 15.56
CA GLY A 197 -6.21 -7.05 16.95
C GLY A 197 -4.96 -7.36 17.78
N SER A 198 -3.85 -7.72 17.17
CA SER A 198 -2.61 -8.06 17.87
C SER A 198 -2.04 -6.87 18.65
N VAL A 199 -1.48 -7.13 19.83
CA VAL A 199 -0.73 -6.16 20.64
C VAL A 199 0.72 -6.60 20.73
N VAL A 200 1.59 -5.96 19.94
CA VAL A 200 3.01 -6.32 19.83
C VAL A 200 3.82 -5.51 20.83
N LEU A 201 4.40 -6.19 21.82
CA LEU A 201 5.14 -5.59 22.94
C LEU A 201 6.65 -5.86 22.88
N ASN A 202 7.12 -6.69 21.96
CA ASN A 202 8.52 -7.09 21.84
C ASN A 202 8.96 -7.09 20.39
N ASN A 203 10.28 -7.05 20.17
CA ASN A 203 10.85 -7.22 18.85
C ASN A 203 10.40 -8.53 18.20
N LEU A 204 10.16 -8.51 16.91
CA LEU A 204 9.84 -9.70 16.12
C LEU A 204 10.98 -10.01 15.16
N PRO A 205 11.53 -11.23 15.19
CA PRO A 205 12.50 -11.65 14.18
C PRO A 205 11.84 -11.79 12.81
N ASN A 206 12.65 -11.81 11.74
CA ASN A 206 12.18 -11.99 10.37
C ASN A 206 11.28 -13.23 10.24
N ASN A 207 10.33 -13.17 9.33
CA ASN A 207 9.42 -14.27 8.99
C ASN A 207 8.53 -14.73 10.16
N SER A 208 8.14 -13.83 11.03
CA SER A 208 7.28 -14.17 12.19
C SER A 208 5.81 -13.94 11.88
N VAL A 209 4.99 -14.97 12.12
CA VAL A 209 3.54 -14.82 12.24
C VAL A 209 3.19 -14.80 13.72
N VAL A 210 2.56 -13.70 14.16
CA VAL A 210 2.15 -13.51 15.55
C VAL A 210 0.69 -13.12 15.64
N ALA A 211 0.03 -13.48 16.72
CA ALA A 211 -1.33 -13.00 17.01
C ALA A 211 -1.61 -12.92 18.52
N GLY A 212 -2.64 -12.18 18.90
CA GLY A 212 -3.16 -12.07 20.25
C GLY A 212 -2.78 -10.79 20.99
N SER A 213 -3.28 -10.63 22.21
CA SER A 213 -3.00 -9.52 23.12
C SER A 213 -2.61 -10.09 24.50
N PRO A 214 -1.32 -10.10 24.84
CA PRO A 214 -0.16 -9.74 24.00
C PRO A 214 0.08 -10.74 22.85
N ALA A 215 0.67 -10.26 21.76
CA ALA A 215 0.99 -11.09 20.61
C ALA A 215 1.98 -12.21 20.96
N ARG A 216 1.70 -13.42 20.44
CA ARG A 216 2.54 -14.61 20.62
C ARG A 216 2.90 -15.16 19.25
N PHE A 217 4.09 -15.72 19.14
CA PHE A 217 4.55 -16.41 17.95
C PHE A 217 3.68 -17.64 17.68
N LEU A 218 3.21 -17.76 16.45
CA LEU A 218 2.39 -18.88 15.99
C LEU A 218 3.18 -19.82 15.05
N ARG A 219 3.83 -19.24 14.04
CA ARG A 219 4.58 -19.97 13.01
C ARG A 219 5.48 -19.01 12.24
N LYS A 220 6.28 -19.53 11.35
CA LYS A 220 6.96 -18.73 10.33
C LYS A 220 5.98 -18.34 9.21
N THR A 221 6.13 -17.18 8.63
CA THR A 221 5.64 -16.89 7.28
C THR A 221 6.28 -17.92 6.36
N VAL A 222 5.59 -18.32 5.31
CA VAL A 222 5.99 -19.42 4.43
C VAL A 222 7.50 -19.50 4.29
N ALA A 223 8.08 -20.63 4.72
CA ALA A 223 9.48 -20.90 4.49
C ALA A 223 9.70 -20.85 2.97
N ASN A 224 10.70 -20.10 2.53
CA ASN A 224 11.30 -20.36 1.24
C ASN A 224 11.93 -21.77 1.37
N ASP A 225 11.20 -22.79 0.93
CA ASP A 225 11.77 -24.10 0.65
C ASP A 225 12.61 -24.00 -0.64
#